data_6745c725e7a24066e9637447bacc2890
#
_entry.id   6745c725e7a24066e9637447bacc2890
#
_cell.length_a   1.000
_cell.length_b   1.000
_cell.length_c   1.000
_cell.angle_alpha   90.00
_cell.angle_beta   90.00
_cell.angle_gamma   90.00
#
_symmetry.space_group_name_H-M   'P 1'
#
loop_
_entity.id
_entity.type
_entity.pdbx_description
1 polymer ?
#
loop_
_entity_poly.entity_id
_entity_poly.type
_entity_poly.pdbx_seq_one_letter_code
_entity_poly.pdbx_strand_id
1 'polypeptide(L)'
;MSTDSSDEPYDFVIVGSGFGGSVSAMRLAQKGYRVAVVEAGKRWRQSDFPKTNWNAFKYLWAPKLRCFGIQSITLLKGVMVLHGSGVGGGSLVYANTLMRPESAVFEDPAWSRAVAWEQELAPHFETARRMLGVTENHALMEGERTLQRVSERMGSGDTFHATEVGVFFGKAEQTVPDPYFSGAGPERTGCTLCGGCMVGCRFGAKNTLDKNYLFFAESWGTRVLPELKVTRVVRAANGDGYELETRSTTSLLPRSGPRLRAKRVVLSAGVLGTVELLLKNRDQYGTLPNVSSRLGDFVRTNGESLLGATSFDAHRDLSRGIAIGAAFHPNSLTKIEAVRYPSGSGAMRLLGVPLTPDGNAVTRPLKMIARMLSRLPRTLRLWRVRDWAKSTVILLVMQSVDQHLRLRLGRSLFGRQLADTATAKPVPSYLPIAQQAAEILAEELQGEAQNVISEVLLRTPATAHILGGCCIGESRDSGVIDERHEVFGHPGLYVCDGSVVPGNLAVNPSLTITALAERFASFFERAPNLSEAEFQAREIRYSAP
;
A
#
# COMPACT_ATOMS: atom_id res chain seq x y z
N MET A 1 -18.69 27.69 -10.24
CA MET A 1 -19.07 26.69 -9.21
C MET A 1 -20.56 26.48 -9.32
N SER A 2 -21.00 25.49 -10.11
CA SER A 2 -22.41 25.14 -10.20
C SER A 2 -22.76 24.37 -8.93
N THR A 3 -23.66 24.88 -8.14
CA THR A 3 -24.34 24.20 -7.05
C THR A 3 -25.24 23.13 -7.63
N ASP A 4 -24.69 21.96 -7.85
CA ASP A 4 -25.48 20.78 -8.21
C ASP A 4 -26.14 20.28 -6.93
N SER A 5 -27.30 20.84 -6.63
CA SER A 5 -28.18 20.46 -5.52
C SER A 5 -29.11 19.33 -5.97
N SER A 6 -28.57 18.18 -6.34
CA SER A 6 -29.39 17.00 -6.34
C SER A 6 -29.43 16.46 -4.90
N ASP A 7 -30.54 16.66 -4.22
CA ASP A 7 -30.87 16.12 -2.89
C ASP A 7 -30.90 14.57 -2.88
N GLU A 8 -30.64 13.97 -4.00
CA GLU A 8 -30.71 12.55 -4.24
C GLU A 8 -29.46 11.81 -3.71
N PRO A 9 -29.62 10.79 -2.88
CA PRO A 9 -28.50 10.05 -2.32
C PRO A 9 -27.71 9.30 -3.42
N TYR A 10 -26.39 9.16 -3.25
CA TYR A 10 -25.60 8.26 -4.05
C TYR A 10 -26.04 6.81 -3.82
N ASP A 11 -25.93 5.96 -4.84
CA ASP A 11 -26.12 4.53 -4.62
C ASP A 11 -24.95 3.98 -3.77
N PHE A 12 -23.72 4.48 -4.03
CA PHE A 12 -22.54 4.15 -3.24
C PHE A 12 -21.68 5.39 -2.94
N VAL A 13 -21.27 5.51 -1.69
CA VAL A 13 -20.14 6.38 -1.32
C VAL A 13 -18.97 5.50 -0.88
N ILE A 14 -17.82 5.69 -1.52
CA ILE A 14 -16.60 4.95 -1.27
C ILE A 14 -15.64 5.84 -0.49
N VAL A 15 -15.13 5.36 0.63
CA VAL A 15 -14.22 6.10 1.52
C VAL A 15 -12.80 5.65 1.26
N GLY A 16 -12.03 6.44 0.52
CA GLY A 16 -10.67 6.13 0.06
C GLY A 16 -10.60 5.71 -1.41
N SER A 17 -9.59 6.15 -2.09
CA SER A 17 -9.34 5.93 -3.52
C SER A 17 -8.14 5.02 -3.80
N GLY A 18 -7.73 4.18 -2.83
CA GLY A 18 -6.69 3.18 -2.99
C GLY A 18 -7.13 2.01 -3.87
N PHE A 19 -6.38 0.90 -3.85
CA PHE A 19 -6.66 -0.26 -4.72
C PHE A 19 -8.10 -0.76 -4.59
N GLY A 20 -8.58 -1.04 -3.37
CA GLY A 20 -9.95 -1.50 -3.17
C GLY A 20 -11.01 -0.49 -3.60
N GLY A 21 -10.83 0.78 -3.20
CA GLY A 21 -11.79 1.84 -3.50
C GLY A 21 -11.88 2.19 -4.98
N SER A 22 -10.76 2.19 -5.69
CA SER A 22 -10.73 2.47 -7.13
C SER A 22 -11.41 1.38 -7.96
N VAL A 23 -11.15 0.11 -7.62
CA VAL A 23 -11.82 -1.05 -8.26
C VAL A 23 -13.32 -1.00 -8.01
N SER A 24 -13.71 -0.83 -6.75
CA SER A 24 -15.14 -0.72 -6.36
C SER A 24 -15.82 0.43 -7.12
N ALA A 25 -15.17 1.59 -7.19
CA ALA A 25 -15.71 2.76 -7.90
C ALA A 25 -15.96 2.48 -9.38
N MET A 26 -14.95 1.92 -10.06
CA MET A 26 -15.03 1.63 -11.47
C MET A 26 -16.11 0.57 -11.76
N ARG A 27 -16.07 -0.57 -11.06
CA ARG A 27 -16.98 -1.68 -11.34
C ARG A 27 -18.44 -1.34 -11.02
N LEU A 28 -18.68 -0.58 -9.95
CA LEU A 28 -20.02 -0.12 -9.62
C LEU A 28 -20.52 0.93 -10.64
N ALA A 29 -19.66 1.87 -11.07
CA ALA A 29 -20.00 2.81 -12.13
C ALA A 29 -20.24 2.10 -13.47
N GLN A 30 -19.44 1.09 -13.82
CA GLN A 30 -19.65 0.23 -14.99
C GLN A 30 -21.05 -0.39 -15.00
N LYS A 31 -21.53 -0.79 -13.83
CA LYS A 31 -22.87 -1.37 -13.61
C LYS A 31 -24.00 -0.35 -13.51
N GLY A 32 -23.71 0.95 -13.69
CA GLY A 32 -24.72 2.02 -13.76
C GLY A 32 -25.08 2.65 -12.42
N TYR A 33 -24.40 2.31 -11.33
CA TYR A 33 -24.62 2.95 -10.04
C TYR A 33 -24.06 4.37 -9.99
N ARG A 34 -24.75 5.26 -9.28
CA ARG A 34 -24.28 6.61 -8.97
C ARG A 34 -23.27 6.55 -7.82
N VAL A 35 -21.99 6.78 -8.14
CA VAL A 35 -20.87 6.59 -7.21
C VAL A 35 -20.18 7.90 -6.88
N ALA A 36 -19.80 8.09 -5.59
CA ALA A 36 -18.83 9.10 -5.17
C ALA A 36 -17.68 8.45 -4.39
N VAL A 37 -16.47 8.97 -4.58
CA VAL A 37 -15.26 8.56 -3.85
C VAL A 37 -14.77 9.73 -3.03
N VAL A 38 -14.57 9.55 -1.72
CA VAL A 38 -14.03 10.58 -0.81
C VAL A 38 -12.59 10.22 -0.48
N GLU A 39 -11.65 11.12 -0.81
CA GLU A 39 -10.22 10.91 -0.61
C GLU A 39 -9.63 11.98 0.30
N ALA A 40 -8.87 11.55 1.31
CA ALA A 40 -8.26 12.47 2.27
C ALA A 40 -7.11 13.29 1.67
N GLY A 41 -6.36 12.71 0.74
CA GLY A 41 -5.23 13.34 0.10
C GLY A 41 -5.60 14.15 -1.15
N LYS A 42 -4.58 14.78 -1.73
CA LYS A 42 -4.71 15.59 -2.94
C LYS A 42 -4.79 14.74 -4.21
N ARG A 43 -5.32 15.34 -5.28
CA ARG A 43 -5.10 14.85 -6.63
C ARG A 43 -3.76 15.36 -7.15
N TRP A 44 -2.97 14.48 -7.75
CA TRP A 44 -1.63 14.77 -8.25
C TRP A 44 -1.58 14.68 -9.77
N ARG A 45 -0.97 15.68 -10.41
CA ARG A 45 -0.58 15.63 -11.81
C ARG A 45 0.87 15.16 -11.91
N GLN A 46 1.29 14.63 -13.04
CA GLN A 46 2.68 14.18 -13.26
C GLN A 46 3.73 15.23 -12.90
N SER A 47 3.50 16.48 -13.29
CA SER A 47 4.38 17.63 -13.01
C SER A 47 4.50 18.00 -11.52
N ASP A 48 3.53 17.59 -10.70
CA ASP A 48 3.47 18.00 -9.29
C ASP A 48 4.33 17.12 -8.39
N PHE A 49 4.64 15.90 -8.82
CA PHE A 49 5.45 14.97 -8.04
C PHE A 49 6.85 15.49 -7.76
N PRO A 50 7.38 15.27 -6.56
CA PRO A 50 8.74 15.70 -6.21
C PRO A 50 9.81 14.97 -7.03
N LYS A 51 10.93 15.62 -7.31
CA LYS A 51 12.08 14.98 -7.95
C LYS A 51 12.78 13.99 -7.01
N THR A 52 12.77 14.29 -5.73
CA THR A 52 13.45 13.52 -4.68
C THR A 52 12.61 13.54 -3.40
N ASN A 53 12.92 12.69 -2.45
CA ASN A 53 12.26 12.62 -1.15
C ASN A 53 12.70 13.71 -0.14
N TRP A 54 13.54 14.67 -0.53
CA TRP A 54 13.91 15.82 0.31
C TRP A 54 12.84 16.91 0.36
N ASN A 55 11.99 17.01 -0.65
CA ASN A 55 10.90 17.97 -0.62
C ASN A 55 9.76 17.47 0.28
N ALA A 56 9.89 17.69 1.58
CA ALA A 56 8.93 17.22 2.57
C ALA A 56 7.49 17.67 2.28
N PHE A 57 7.27 18.90 1.78
CA PHE A 57 5.93 19.43 1.49
C PHE A 57 5.23 18.68 0.34
N LYS A 58 5.97 18.17 -0.63
CA LYS A 58 5.44 17.37 -1.75
C LYS A 58 5.56 15.88 -1.53
N TYR A 59 6.44 15.43 -0.64
CA TYR A 59 6.67 14.01 -0.38
C TYR A 59 5.88 13.51 0.83
N LEU A 60 5.97 14.19 1.98
CA LEU A 60 5.32 13.71 3.21
C LEU A 60 3.87 14.15 3.32
N TRP A 61 3.02 13.22 3.71
CA TRP A 61 1.66 13.48 4.15
C TRP A 61 1.62 13.56 5.67
N ALA A 62 1.73 14.77 6.17
CA ALA A 62 1.66 15.09 7.60
C ALA A 62 0.85 16.40 7.80
N PRO A 63 -0.49 16.37 7.69
CA PRO A 63 -1.33 17.58 7.72
C PRO A 63 -1.13 18.46 8.96
N LYS A 64 -0.82 17.85 10.12
CA LYS A 64 -0.49 18.59 11.34
C LYS A 64 0.77 19.46 11.19
N LEU A 65 1.70 19.08 10.31
CA LEU A 65 2.92 19.82 9.97
C LEU A 65 2.78 20.59 8.65
N ARG A 66 1.56 20.71 8.13
CA ARG A 66 1.25 21.38 6.85
C ARG A 66 1.95 20.75 5.64
N CYS A 67 2.36 19.52 5.74
CA CYS A 67 2.89 18.74 4.63
C CYS A 67 1.75 17.93 4.00
N PHE A 68 1.49 18.16 2.73
CA PHE A 68 0.37 17.56 1.99
C PHE A 68 0.88 16.76 0.78
N GLY A 69 1.92 15.95 1.01
CA GLY A 69 2.56 15.11 0.00
C GLY A 69 1.82 13.79 -0.22
N ILE A 70 2.56 12.78 -0.69
CA ILE A 70 2.02 11.47 -1.08
C ILE A 70 2.34 10.35 -0.09
N GLN A 71 3.41 10.49 0.72
CA GLN A 71 3.92 9.45 1.62
C GLN A 71 3.56 9.76 3.06
N SER A 72 2.77 8.92 3.68
CA SER A 72 2.50 8.95 5.10
C SER A 72 3.41 7.98 5.85
N ILE A 73 3.90 8.39 7.02
CA ILE A 73 4.67 7.56 7.95
C ILE A 73 3.93 7.60 9.29
N THR A 74 3.40 6.46 9.72
CA THR A 74 2.68 6.32 10.99
C THR A 74 3.50 5.44 11.93
N LEU A 75 3.93 6.02 13.05
CA LEU A 75 4.63 5.26 14.10
C LEU A 75 3.63 4.83 15.16
N LEU A 76 3.44 3.54 15.30
CA LEU A 76 2.77 2.88 16.40
C LEU A 76 3.82 2.25 17.32
N LYS A 77 3.42 1.73 18.49
CA LYS A 77 4.36 1.15 19.45
C LYS A 77 5.09 -0.08 18.89
N GLY A 78 4.36 -0.95 18.18
CA GLY A 78 4.88 -2.22 17.66
C GLY A 78 5.19 -2.22 16.16
N VAL A 79 4.95 -1.13 15.42
CA VAL A 79 5.23 -1.06 13.99
C VAL A 79 5.33 0.38 13.47
N MET A 80 6.26 0.62 12.56
CA MET A 80 6.31 1.83 11.73
C MET A 80 5.71 1.51 10.36
N VAL A 81 4.63 2.20 9.98
CA VAL A 81 3.88 1.94 8.75
C VAL A 81 4.13 3.04 7.73
N LEU A 82 4.58 2.65 6.53
CA LEU A 82 4.68 3.53 5.38
C LEU A 82 3.47 3.28 4.47
N HIS A 83 2.71 4.33 4.15
CA HIS A 83 1.53 4.19 3.28
C HIS A 83 1.30 5.42 2.42
N GLY A 84 0.49 5.28 1.35
CA GLY A 84 0.19 6.37 0.42
C GLY A 84 -1.02 7.21 0.85
N SER A 85 -1.04 8.48 0.43
CA SER A 85 -2.16 9.39 0.59
C SER A 85 -2.32 10.26 -0.66
N GLY A 86 -3.53 10.36 -1.18
CA GLY A 86 -3.85 11.07 -2.42
C GLY A 86 -4.76 10.24 -3.31
N VAL A 87 -5.32 10.86 -4.36
CA VAL A 87 -6.16 10.17 -5.34
C VAL A 87 -5.37 9.08 -6.04
N GLY A 88 -5.77 7.81 -5.83
CA GLY A 88 -5.01 6.63 -6.21
C GLY A 88 -4.31 5.93 -5.02
N GLY A 89 -4.37 6.50 -3.83
CA GLY A 89 -3.90 5.89 -2.58
C GLY A 89 -2.47 5.37 -2.64
N GLY A 90 -2.26 4.12 -2.22
CA GLY A 90 -0.97 3.45 -2.21
C GLY A 90 -0.27 3.38 -3.57
N SER A 91 -1.02 3.41 -4.68
CA SER A 91 -0.44 3.38 -6.02
C SER A 91 0.47 4.57 -6.33
N LEU A 92 0.32 5.69 -5.61
CA LEU A 92 1.18 6.85 -5.77
C LEU A 92 2.62 6.60 -5.28
N VAL A 93 2.79 5.77 -4.24
CA VAL A 93 4.07 5.51 -3.57
C VAL A 93 4.57 4.07 -3.70
N TYR A 94 3.76 3.10 -4.18
CA TYR A 94 4.20 1.73 -4.32
C TYR A 94 5.38 1.57 -5.31
N ALA A 95 6.12 0.50 -5.14
CA ALA A 95 7.30 0.21 -5.98
C ALA A 95 6.95 -0.48 -7.31
N ASN A 96 5.68 -0.44 -7.71
CA ASN A 96 5.08 -1.03 -8.92
C ASN A 96 4.90 -2.55 -8.89
N THR A 97 5.38 -3.25 -7.89
CA THR A 97 5.39 -4.70 -7.83
C THR A 97 3.97 -5.25 -7.70
N LEU A 98 3.62 -6.21 -8.57
CA LEU A 98 2.27 -6.76 -8.73
C LEU A 98 2.33 -8.28 -8.87
N MET A 99 2.83 -8.94 -7.85
CA MET A 99 3.01 -10.40 -7.82
C MET A 99 1.84 -11.10 -7.12
N ARG A 100 1.51 -12.31 -7.61
CA ARG A 100 0.57 -13.21 -6.96
C ARG A 100 1.27 -13.91 -5.80
N PRO A 101 0.58 -14.11 -4.64
CA PRO A 101 1.09 -14.96 -3.57
C PRO A 101 1.23 -16.41 -4.01
N GLU A 102 2.15 -17.14 -3.37
CA GLU A 102 2.26 -18.59 -3.51
C GLU A 102 1.00 -19.31 -3.00
N SER A 103 0.66 -20.47 -3.57
CA SER A 103 -0.53 -21.26 -3.19
C SER A 103 -0.62 -21.54 -1.70
N ALA A 104 0.51 -21.84 -1.05
CA ALA A 104 0.59 -22.10 0.39
C ALA A 104 0.06 -20.95 1.27
N VAL A 105 0.04 -19.72 0.77
CA VAL A 105 -0.52 -18.57 1.50
C VAL A 105 -2.02 -18.71 1.72
N PHE A 106 -2.75 -19.29 0.74
CA PHE A 106 -4.19 -19.48 0.83
C PHE A 106 -4.58 -20.68 1.71
N GLU A 107 -3.64 -21.55 2.07
CA GLU A 107 -3.80 -22.64 3.01
C GLU A 107 -3.67 -22.20 4.48
N ASP A 108 -3.17 -20.96 4.72
CA ASP A 108 -3.06 -20.40 6.08
C ASP A 108 -4.44 -20.38 6.75
N PRO A 109 -4.59 -20.90 7.99
CA PRO A 109 -5.84 -20.90 8.75
C PRO A 109 -6.48 -19.51 8.95
N ALA A 110 -5.75 -18.44 8.72
CA ALA A 110 -6.29 -17.08 8.76
C ALA A 110 -7.30 -16.81 7.63
N TRP A 111 -7.19 -17.52 6.49
CA TRP A 111 -8.17 -17.48 5.44
C TRP A 111 -9.37 -18.36 5.81
N SER A 112 -10.58 -17.84 5.68
CA SER A 112 -11.80 -18.61 5.96
C SER A 112 -11.85 -19.89 5.10
N ARG A 113 -12.12 -21.02 5.73
CA ARG A 113 -12.24 -22.31 5.04
C ARG A 113 -13.55 -22.48 4.25
N ALA A 114 -14.51 -21.55 4.42
CA ALA A 114 -15.76 -21.56 3.68
C ALA A 114 -15.59 -21.29 2.17
N VAL A 115 -14.43 -20.74 1.77
CA VAL A 115 -14.12 -20.36 0.39
C VAL A 115 -12.82 -21.01 -0.04
N ALA A 116 -12.80 -21.61 -1.23
CA ALA A 116 -11.58 -22.11 -1.87
C ALA A 116 -10.83 -20.91 -2.51
N TRP A 117 -10.15 -20.13 -1.69
CA TRP A 117 -9.64 -18.79 -2.03
C TRP A 117 -8.74 -18.74 -3.26
N GLU A 118 -7.88 -19.70 -3.44
CA GLU A 118 -6.98 -19.72 -4.61
C GLU A 118 -7.75 -19.84 -5.92
N GLN A 119 -8.73 -20.76 -5.97
CA GLN A 119 -9.56 -20.96 -7.15
C GLN A 119 -10.55 -19.82 -7.36
N GLU A 120 -11.16 -19.36 -6.27
CA GLU A 120 -12.12 -18.23 -6.29
C GLU A 120 -11.47 -16.93 -6.79
N LEU A 121 -10.23 -16.65 -6.37
CA LEU A 121 -9.53 -15.43 -6.76
C LEU A 121 -8.82 -15.53 -8.12
N ALA A 122 -8.62 -16.71 -8.68
CA ALA A 122 -7.88 -16.89 -9.94
C ALA A 122 -8.41 -15.99 -11.09
N PRO A 123 -9.70 -15.96 -11.44
CA PRO A 123 -10.21 -15.11 -12.52
C PRO A 123 -10.10 -13.60 -12.15
N HIS A 124 -10.18 -13.26 -10.88
CA HIS A 124 -10.05 -11.89 -10.40
C HIS A 124 -8.60 -11.42 -10.43
N PHE A 125 -7.62 -12.30 -10.19
CA PHE A 125 -6.21 -12.01 -10.41
C PHE A 125 -5.93 -11.70 -11.88
N GLU A 126 -6.46 -12.50 -12.82
CA GLU A 126 -6.28 -12.25 -14.25
C GLU A 126 -6.87 -10.91 -14.69
N THR A 127 -8.06 -10.57 -14.20
CA THR A 127 -8.68 -9.26 -14.44
C THR A 127 -7.83 -8.13 -13.86
N ALA A 128 -7.37 -8.26 -12.63
CA ALA A 128 -6.52 -7.29 -11.96
C ALA A 128 -5.19 -7.08 -12.70
N ARG A 129 -4.55 -8.16 -13.16
CA ARG A 129 -3.30 -8.11 -13.93
C ARG A 129 -3.47 -7.30 -15.22
N ARG A 130 -4.54 -7.55 -15.98
CA ARG A 130 -4.84 -6.80 -17.21
C ARG A 130 -5.12 -5.33 -16.93
N MET A 131 -5.97 -5.04 -15.94
CA MET A 131 -6.34 -3.67 -15.58
C MET A 131 -5.15 -2.85 -15.06
N LEU A 132 -4.24 -3.47 -14.31
CA LEU A 132 -3.04 -2.82 -13.79
C LEU A 132 -1.88 -2.81 -14.79
N GLY A 133 -2.05 -3.44 -15.96
CA GLY A 133 -1.03 -3.50 -17.02
C GLY A 133 0.24 -4.17 -16.52
N VAL A 134 0.10 -5.36 -15.91
CA VAL A 134 1.23 -6.12 -15.36
C VAL A 134 2.12 -6.61 -16.47
N THR A 135 3.42 -6.37 -16.34
CA THR A 135 4.47 -6.86 -17.24
C THR A 135 5.69 -7.28 -16.41
N GLU A 136 6.50 -8.17 -16.95
CA GLU A 136 7.77 -8.56 -16.33
C GLU A 136 8.82 -7.46 -16.51
N ASN A 137 9.65 -7.23 -15.50
CA ASN A 137 10.78 -6.33 -15.62
C ASN A 137 11.91 -6.96 -16.44
N HIS A 138 12.17 -6.43 -17.63
CA HIS A 138 13.26 -6.85 -18.51
C HIS A 138 14.54 -6.02 -18.34
N ALA A 139 14.54 -5.00 -17.47
CA ALA A 139 15.65 -4.08 -17.28
C ALA A 139 16.41 -4.39 -15.96
N LEU A 140 17.19 -5.47 -15.96
CA LEU A 140 18.04 -5.85 -14.82
C LEU A 140 19.31 -4.98 -14.80
N MET A 141 19.33 -3.99 -13.89
CA MET A 141 20.45 -3.07 -13.68
C MET A 141 21.45 -3.61 -12.63
N GLU A 142 22.40 -2.80 -12.21
CA GLU A 142 23.45 -3.23 -11.27
C GLU A 142 22.87 -3.70 -9.93
N GLY A 143 21.81 -3.05 -9.42
CA GLY A 143 21.18 -3.44 -8.16
C GLY A 143 20.55 -4.84 -8.23
N GLU A 144 19.87 -5.19 -9.32
CA GLU A 144 19.29 -6.52 -9.53
C GLU A 144 20.40 -7.58 -9.70
N ARG A 145 21.45 -7.28 -10.46
CA ARG A 145 22.59 -8.20 -10.63
C ARG A 145 23.34 -8.40 -9.30
N THR A 146 23.40 -7.40 -8.45
CA THR A 146 23.96 -7.54 -7.10
C THR A 146 23.06 -8.43 -6.24
N LEU A 147 21.73 -8.27 -6.30
CA LEU A 147 20.80 -9.17 -5.61
C LEU A 147 20.92 -10.62 -6.12
N GLN A 148 21.15 -10.83 -7.41
CA GLN A 148 21.40 -12.16 -7.98
C GLN A 148 22.63 -12.81 -7.34
N ARG A 149 23.76 -12.09 -7.24
CA ARG A 149 24.96 -12.62 -6.55
C ARG A 149 24.72 -12.92 -5.07
N VAL A 150 23.89 -12.07 -4.39
CA VAL A 150 23.46 -12.35 -3.01
C VAL A 150 22.68 -13.66 -2.94
N SER A 151 21.72 -13.90 -3.86
CA SER A 151 20.94 -15.13 -3.90
C SER A 151 21.80 -16.37 -4.14
N GLU A 152 22.77 -16.28 -5.05
CA GLU A 152 23.74 -17.35 -5.35
C GLU A 152 24.58 -17.69 -4.10
N ARG A 153 25.09 -16.68 -3.39
CA ARG A 153 25.85 -16.86 -2.15
C ARG A 153 25.03 -17.36 -0.97
N MET A 154 23.71 -17.16 -1.00
CA MET A 154 22.78 -17.74 -0.04
C MET A 154 22.33 -19.16 -0.43
N GLY A 155 22.81 -19.71 -1.54
CA GLY A 155 22.44 -21.04 -2.03
C GLY A 155 21.04 -21.11 -2.65
N SER A 156 20.49 -19.98 -3.10
CA SER A 156 19.12 -19.83 -3.63
C SER A 156 19.09 -19.11 -4.98
N GLY A 157 20.18 -19.19 -5.75
CA GLY A 157 20.32 -18.53 -7.04
C GLY A 157 19.28 -18.97 -8.07
N ASP A 158 18.82 -20.22 -7.99
CA ASP A 158 17.76 -20.80 -8.82
C ASP A 158 16.37 -20.17 -8.62
N THR A 159 16.16 -19.51 -7.47
CA THR A 159 14.90 -18.80 -7.17
C THR A 159 14.93 -17.33 -7.57
N PHE A 160 16.06 -16.82 -8.06
CA PHE A 160 16.16 -15.44 -8.51
C PHE A 160 15.31 -15.21 -9.76
N HIS A 161 14.48 -14.16 -9.74
CA HIS A 161 13.62 -13.82 -10.85
C HIS A 161 13.41 -12.31 -10.98
N ALA A 162 13.10 -11.85 -12.19
CA ALA A 162 12.59 -10.50 -12.41
C ALA A 162 11.19 -10.34 -11.81
N THR A 163 10.87 -9.15 -11.30
CA THR A 163 9.55 -8.89 -10.72
C THR A 163 8.51 -8.56 -11.78
N GLU A 164 7.26 -8.97 -11.55
CA GLU A 164 6.11 -8.47 -12.28
C GLU A 164 5.69 -7.10 -11.76
N VAL A 165 5.50 -6.15 -12.67
CA VAL A 165 5.34 -4.72 -12.32
C VAL A 165 4.30 -4.00 -13.16
N GLY A 166 3.69 -2.95 -12.62
CA GLY A 166 2.78 -2.06 -13.33
C GLY A 166 3.51 -0.85 -13.92
N VAL A 167 4.30 -1.08 -14.99
CA VAL A 167 5.11 -0.04 -15.66
C VAL A 167 5.00 -0.19 -17.17
N PHE A 168 4.76 0.91 -17.85
CA PHE A 168 4.89 0.98 -19.31
C PHE A 168 6.35 1.21 -19.67
N PHE A 169 7.02 0.18 -20.17
CA PHE A 169 8.43 0.28 -20.52
C PHE A 169 8.68 1.03 -21.82
N GLY A 170 7.89 0.95 -22.84
CA GLY A 170 7.93 1.74 -24.06
C GLY A 170 9.28 2.41 -24.41
N LYS A 171 9.33 3.24 -25.42
CA LYS A 171 10.54 4.04 -25.66
C LYS A 171 10.62 5.18 -24.63
N ALA A 172 11.76 5.28 -23.94
CA ALA A 172 11.97 6.27 -22.89
C ALA A 172 11.57 7.69 -23.33
N GLU A 173 10.81 8.39 -22.48
CA GLU A 173 10.31 9.75 -22.72
C GLU A 173 9.38 9.93 -23.92
N GLN A 174 9.07 8.85 -24.67
CA GLN A 174 8.11 8.93 -25.76
C GLN A 174 6.70 8.66 -25.23
N THR A 175 5.79 9.62 -25.45
CA THR A 175 4.37 9.46 -25.16
C THR A 175 3.68 8.78 -26.34
N VAL A 176 2.83 7.81 -26.04
CA VAL A 176 2.00 7.09 -26.99
C VAL A 176 0.53 7.13 -26.54
N PRO A 177 -0.45 7.02 -27.46
CA PRO A 177 -1.83 6.74 -27.08
C PRO A 177 -1.92 5.50 -26.20
N ASP A 178 -3.07 5.32 -25.52
CA ASP A 178 -3.27 4.21 -24.60
C ASP A 178 -2.77 2.86 -25.13
N PRO A 179 -1.80 2.22 -24.45
CA PRO A 179 -1.26 0.92 -24.88
C PRO A 179 -1.98 -0.29 -24.23
N TYR A 180 -2.96 -0.09 -23.35
CA TYR A 180 -3.55 -1.15 -22.52
C TYR A 180 -5.00 -1.48 -22.84
N PHE A 181 -5.82 -0.48 -23.22
CA PHE A 181 -7.27 -0.59 -23.28
C PHE A 181 -7.83 -0.32 -24.70
N SER A 182 -7.10 -0.73 -25.70
CA SER A 182 -7.47 -0.56 -27.13
C SER A 182 -7.78 0.88 -27.52
N GLY A 183 -7.05 1.83 -26.93
CA GLY A 183 -7.21 3.27 -27.19
C GLY A 183 -8.26 3.98 -26.33
N ALA A 184 -8.97 3.26 -25.45
CA ALA A 184 -9.99 3.86 -24.56
C ALA A 184 -9.41 4.46 -23.28
N GLY A 185 -8.18 4.12 -22.93
CA GLY A 185 -7.49 4.61 -21.74
C GLY A 185 -6.66 5.87 -22.00
N PRO A 186 -6.01 6.43 -20.97
CA PRO A 186 -5.15 7.60 -21.12
C PRO A 186 -3.79 7.24 -21.71
N GLU A 187 -3.14 8.22 -22.34
CA GLU A 187 -1.77 8.10 -22.87
C GLU A 187 -0.75 7.64 -21.82
N ARG A 188 0.33 7.03 -22.28
CA ARG A 188 1.47 6.61 -21.45
C ARG A 188 2.77 7.10 -22.04
N THR A 189 3.73 7.40 -21.18
CA THR A 189 5.10 7.74 -21.58
C THR A 189 6.05 6.62 -21.16
N GLY A 190 6.97 6.22 -22.03
CA GLY A 190 7.90 5.13 -21.76
C GLY A 190 8.82 5.40 -20.55
N CYS A 191 9.12 4.36 -19.80
CA CYS A 191 9.92 4.43 -18.56
C CYS A 191 11.37 4.84 -18.83
N THR A 192 11.87 5.82 -18.07
CA THR A 192 13.26 6.31 -18.14
C THR A 192 14.23 5.55 -17.22
N LEU A 193 13.74 4.54 -16.50
CA LEU A 193 14.53 3.77 -15.54
C LEU A 193 15.22 4.65 -14.47
N CYS A 194 14.53 5.67 -13.99
CA CYS A 194 15.09 6.67 -13.08
C CYS A 194 15.04 6.29 -11.59
N GLY A 195 14.47 5.12 -11.22
CA GLY A 195 14.29 4.71 -9.82
C GLY A 195 13.25 5.51 -9.03
N GLY A 196 12.49 6.40 -9.68
CA GLY A 196 11.61 7.38 -9.03
C GLY A 196 10.22 6.89 -8.62
N CYS A 197 9.93 5.61 -8.73
CA CYS A 197 8.56 5.08 -8.58
C CYS A 197 7.93 5.40 -7.21
N MET A 198 8.71 5.35 -6.13
CA MET A 198 8.22 5.62 -4.76
C MET A 198 8.17 7.11 -4.37
N VAL A 199 8.64 8.00 -5.23
CA VAL A 199 8.48 9.46 -5.06
C VAL A 199 7.43 10.05 -6.00
N GLY A 200 6.65 9.20 -6.65
CA GLY A 200 5.69 9.54 -7.71
C GLY A 200 6.34 9.57 -9.09
N CYS A 201 5.64 9.04 -10.09
CA CYS A 201 6.16 8.98 -11.47
C CYS A 201 5.89 10.27 -12.23
N ARG A 202 6.93 11.09 -12.44
CA ARG A 202 6.85 12.35 -13.19
C ARG A 202 6.76 12.16 -14.71
N PHE A 203 7.01 10.95 -15.20
CA PHE A 203 7.04 10.62 -16.63
C PHE A 203 5.75 9.96 -17.13
N GLY A 204 4.88 9.47 -16.24
CA GLY A 204 3.64 8.83 -16.65
C GLY A 204 3.76 7.37 -17.04
N ALA A 205 4.92 6.73 -16.80
CA ALA A 205 5.17 5.33 -17.11
C ALA A 205 4.55 4.35 -16.08
N LYS A 206 4.43 4.79 -14.83
CA LYS A 206 3.89 3.99 -13.75
C LYS A 206 2.37 3.88 -13.84
N ASN A 207 1.83 2.68 -13.75
CA ASN A 207 0.39 2.41 -13.76
C ASN A 207 -0.21 2.68 -12.37
N THR A 208 -0.47 3.96 -12.09
CA THR A 208 -1.23 4.41 -10.92
C THR A 208 -2.73 4.30 -11.18
N LEU A 209 -3.54 4.22 -10.14
CA LEU A 209 -4.98 3.94 -10.26
C LEU A 209 -5.78 5.04 -10.97
N ASP A 210 -5.27 6.26 -11.02
CA ASP A 210 -5.81 7.37 -11.83
C ASP A 210 -5.67 7.15 -13.35
N LYS A 211 -4.88 6.16 -13.76
CA LYS A 211 -4.63 5.83 -15.18
C LYS A 211 -5.35 4.57 -15.66
N ASN A 212 -6.10 3.94 -14.81
CA ASN A 212 -6.87 2.73 -15.11
C ASN A 212 -8.23 2.78 -14.40
N TYR A 213 -8.38 2.17 -13.24
CA TYR A 213 -9.68 2.07 -12.55
C TYR A 213 -10.37 3.43 -12.33
N LEU A 214 -9.69 4.42 -11.77
CA LEU A 214 -10.32 5.72 -11.54
C LEU A 214 -10.58 6.49 -12.84
N PHE A 215 -9.73 6.33 -13.84
CA PHE A 215 -9.94 6.93 -15.15
C PHE A 215 -11.29 6.49 -15.73
N PHE A 216 -11.55 5.19 -15.77
CA PHE A 216 -12.82 4.66 -16.26
C PHE A 216 -13.99 4.98 -15.32
N ALA A 217 -13.80 4.91 -14.01
CA ALA A 217 -14.82 5.31 -13.06
C ALA A 217 -15.31 6.74 -13.30
N GLU A 218 -14.39 7.69 -13.47
CA GLU A 218 -14.72 9.09 -13.72
C GLU A 218 -15.34 9.30 -15.11
N SER A 219 -14.89 8.57 -16.14
CA SER A 219 -15.49 8.63 -17.48
C SER A 219 -16.94 8.11 -17.49
N TRP A 220 -17.32 7.27 -16.54
CA TRP A 220 -18.70 6.80 -16.36
C TRP A 220 -19.47 7.54 -15.24
N GLY A 221 -19.00 8.73 -14.86
CA GLY A 221 -19.73 9.67 -14.00
C GLY A 221 -19.45 9.55 -12.50
N THR A 222 -18.48 8.73 -12.06
CA THR A 222 -18.04 8.74 -10.66
C THR A 222 -17.47 10.11 -10.28
N ARG A 223 -17.87 10.65 -9.14
CA ARG A 223 -17.32 11.89 -8.58
C ARG A 223 -16.23 11.56 -7.56
N VAL A 224 -14.99 11.93 -7.86
CA VAL A 224 -13.89 11.84 -6.89
C VAL A 224 -13.76 13.18 -6.16
N LEU A 225 -13.88 13.14 -4.81
CA LEU A 225 -13.86 14.30 -3.91
C LEU A 225 -12.55 14.27 -3.10
N PRO A 226 -11.47 14.89 -3.59
CA PRO A 226 -10.19 14.94 -2.88
C PRO A 226 -10.20 15.93 -1.72
N GLU A 227 -9.18 15.83 -0.85
CA GLU A 227 -8.94 16.72 0.29
C GLU A 227 -10.07 16.71 1.35
N LEU A 228 -10.83 15.61 1.37
CA LEU A 228 -11.91 15.37 2.32
C LEU A 228 -11.69 14.07 3.09
N LYS A 229 -11.71 14.13 4.43
CA LYS A 229 -11.68 12.96 5.30
C LYS A 229 -13.08 12.70 5.86
N VAL A 230 -13.60 11.48 5.68
CA VAL A 230 -14.81 11.03 6.39
C VAL A 230 -14.46 10.85 7.87
N THR A 231 -15.27 11.43 8.73
CA THR A 231 -15.08 11.40 10.20
C THR A 231 -16.14 10.60 10.92
N ARG A 232 -17.38 10.57 10.38
CA ARG A 232 -18.50 9.79 10.92
C ARG A 232 -19.27 9.12 9.80
N VAL A 233 -19.80 7.94 10.10
CA VAL A 233 -20.77 7.19 9.31
C VAL A 233 -21.96 6.94 10.23
N VAL A 234 -23.11 7.45 9.84
CA VAL A 234 -24.34 7.41 10.66
C VAL A 234 -25.42 6.72 9.85
N ARG A 235 -26.16 5.81 10.43
CA ARG A 235 -27.36 5.24 9.80
C ARG A 235 -28.36 6.37 9.56
N ALA A 236 -28.96 6.43 8.36
CA ALA A 236 -29.97 7.44 8.07
C ALA A 236 -31.19 7.25 8.97
N ALA A 237 -31.81 8.36 9.39
CA ALA A 237 -32.92 8.34 10.37
C ALA A 237 -34.15 7.55 9.87
N ASN A 238 -34.37 7.50 8.55
CA ASN A 238 -35.40 6.69 7.93
C ASN A 238 -35.06 5.19 7.82
N GLY A 239 -33.86 4.80 8.31
CA GLY A 239 -33.37 3.42 8.21
C GLY A 239 -32.86 3.01 6.84
N ASP A 240 -32.91 3.87 5.82
CA ASP A 240 -32.47 3.58 4.46
C ASP A 240 -31.14 4.28 4.14
N GLY A 241 -30.05 3.52 4.21
CA GLY A 241 -28.71 3.97 3.89
C GLY A 241 -27.98 4.70 5.02
N TYR A 242 -27.05 5.57 4.66
CA TYR A 242 -26.07 6.20 5.54
C TYR A 242 -25.88 7.68 5.22
N GLU A 243 -25.55 8.46 6.24
CA GLU A 243 -25.01 9.81 6.14
C GLU A 243 -23.55 9.82 6.56
N LEU A 244 -22.70 10.47 5.76
CA LEU A 244 -21.28 10.59 6.03
C LEU A 244 -20.94 12.05 6.33
N GLU A 245 -20.33 12.29 7.50
CA GLU A 245 -19.77 13.59 7.84
C GLU A 245 -18.33 13.67 7.35
N THR A 246 -17.98 14.76 6.67
CA THR A 246 -16.64 14.97 6.14
C THR A 246 -15.99 16.22 6.73
N ARG A 247 -14.65 16.27 6.62
CA ARG A 247 -13.84 17.41 7.03
C ARG A 247 -12.73 17.64 6.01
N SER A 248 -12.46 18.92 5.71
CA SER A 248 -11.30 19.29 4.89
C SER A 248 -10.00 18.90 5.58
N THR A 249 -9.05 18.34 4.83
CA THR A 249 -7.73 17.93 5.32
C THR A 249 -6.65 18.97 5.09
N THR A 250 -6.85 19.89 4.15
CA THR A 250 -5.86 20.90 3.73
C THR A 250 -6.21 22.31 4.17
N SER A 251 -7.39 22.53 4.72
CA SER A 251 -7.82 23.83 5.23
C SER A 251 -6.92 24.32 6.38
N LEU A 252 -6.70 25.63 6.47
CA LEU A 252 -5.92 26.27 7.54
C LEU A 252 -6.55 26.08 8.92
N LEU A 253 -7.85 26.22 8.99
CA LEU A 253 -8.64 25.99 10.18
C LEU A 253 -9.50 24.73 10.02
N PRO A 254 -9.85 24.04 11.11
CA PRO A 254 -10.79 22.93 11.06
C PRO A 254 -12.08 23.37 10.34
N ARG A 255 -12.37 22.77 9.19
CA ARG A 255 -13.54 23.07 8.38
C ARG A 255 -14.31 21.80 8.07
N SER A 256 -15.59 21.78 8.38
CA SER A 256 -16.51 20.74 7.94
C SER A 256 -16.60 20.77 6.42
N GLY A 257 -16.58 19.58 5.81
CA GLY A 257 -16.89 19.39 4.40
C GLY A 257 -18.39 19.13 4.21
N PRO A 258 -18.81 18.82 2.97
CA PRO A 258 -20.19 18.45 2.67
C PRO A 258 -20.59 17.18 3.42
N ARG A 259 -21.87 17.10 3.84
CA ARG A 259 -22.47 15.83 4.23
C ARG A 259 -22.88 15.08 2.98
N LEU A 260 -22.60 13.77 2.94
CA LEU A 260 -22.96 12.91 1.82
C LEU A 260 -23.98 11.89 2.28
N ARG A 261 -24.96 11.62 1.42
CA ARG A 261 -25.97 10.59 1.63
C ARG A 261 -25.74 9.44 0.66
N ALA A 262 -25.83 8.22 1.13
CA ALA A 262 -25.62 7.03 0.32
C ALA A 262 -26.55 5.90 0.76
N LYS A 263 -27.07 5.13 -0.20
CA LYS A 263 -27.77 3.88 0.08
C LYS A 263 -26.81 2.83 0.66
N ARG A 264 -25.57 2.82 0.16
CA ARG A 264 -24.52 1.88 0.58
C ARG A 264 -23.18 2.61 0.71
N VAL A 265 -22.33 2.11 1.60
CA VAL A 265 -20.99 2.69 1.86
C VAL A 265 -19.94 1.59 1.75
N VAL A 266 -18.84 1.89 1.04
CA VAL A 266 -17.66 1.02 0.96
C VAL A 266 -16.50 1.70 1.66
N LEU A 267 -15.99 1.12 2.73
CA LEU A 267 -14.82 1.59 3.45
C LEU A 267 -13.56 1.02 2.79
N SER A 268 -12.72 1.91 2.26
CA SER A 268 -11.49 1.60 1.51
C SER A 268 -10.35 2.58 1.85
N ALA A 269 -10.34 3.06 3.10
CA ALA A 269 -9.39 4.07 3.57
C ALA A 269 -7.99 3.51 3.93
N GLY A 270 -7.71 2.26 3.53
CA GLY A 270 -6.55 1.47 3.95
C GLY A 270 -6.67 1.02 5.40
N VAL A 271 -5.86 0.05 5.82
CA VAL A 271 -5.98 -0.61 7.13
C VAL A 271 -6.12 0.39 8.27
N LEU A 272 -5.17 1.33 8.38
CA LEU A 272 -5.19 2.30 9.48
C LEU A 272 -6.41 3.22 9.44
N GLY A 273 -6.78 3.70 8.24
CA GLY A 273 -7.91 4.60 8.07
C GLY A 273 -9.25 3.92 8.30
N THR A 274 -9.45 2.73 7.75
CA THR A 274 -10.69 1.95 7.88
C THR A 274 -10.90 1.48 9.32
N VAL A 275 -9.87 0.89 9.94
CA VAL A 275 -9.96 0.42 11.33
C VAL A 275 -10.17 1.59 12.29
N GLU A 276 -9.44 2.72 12.11
CA GLU A 276 -9.64 3.92 12.93
C GLU A 276 -11.07 4.46 12.82
N LEU A 277 -11.59 4.55 11.60
CA LEU A 277 -12.93 5.06 11.34
C LEU A 277 -13.99 4.18 12.02
N LEU A 278 -13.93 2.87 11.82
CA LEU A 278 -14.87 1.93 12.45
C LEU A 278 -14.77 1.94 13.98
N LEU A 279 -13.54 1.90 14.55
CA LEU A 279 -13.34 1.97 16.00
C LEU A 279 -13.91 3.27 16.58
N LYS A 280 -13.71 4.42 15.93
CA LYS A 280 -14.27 5.69 16.39
C LYS A 280 -15.79 5.71 16.35
N ASN A 281 -16.37 5.19 15.27
CA ASN A 281 -17.82 5.13 15.13
C ASN A 281 -18.47 4.15 16.12
N ARG A 282 -17.81 3.03 16.44
CA ARG A 282 -18.27 2.09 17.47
C ARG A 282 -18.06 2.62 18.89
N ASP A 283 -16.80 2.96 19.24
CA ASP A 283 -16.36 3.11 20.64
C ASP A 283 -16.37 4.56 21.15
N GLN A 284 -16.37 5.55 20.26
CA GLN A 284 -16.33 6.96 20.63
C GLN A 284 -17.63 7.69 20.32
N TYR A 285 -18.21 7.45 19.15
CA TYR A 285 -19.41 8.16 18.70
C TYR A 285 -20.70 7.37 18.90
N GLY A 286 -20.62 6.04 19.00
CA GLY A 286 -21.77 5.17 19.15
C GLY A 286 -22.68 5.12 17.90
N THR A 287 -22.19 5.57 16.73
CA THR A 287 -22.98 5.61 15.50
C THR A 287 -23.06 4.24 14.79
N LEU A 288 -22.11 3.35 15.06
CA LEU A 288 -22.05 1.99 14.57
C LEU A 288 -21.82 1.00 15.75
N PRO A 289 -22.78 0.89 16.71
CA PRO A 289 -22.54 0.17 17.96
C PRO A 289 -22.40 -1.35 17.77
N ASN A 290 -22.97 -1.87 16.68
CA ASN A 290 -23.01 -3.31 16.40
C ASN A 290 -21.79 -3.84 15.64
N VAL A 291 -20.77 -3.04 15.32
CA VAL A 291 -19.53 -3.54 14.71
C VAL A 291 -18.86 -4.53 15.64
N SER A 292 -18.38 -5.64 15.09
CA SER A 292 -17.78 -6.75 15.81
C SER A 292 -16.68 -6.32 16.80
N SER A 293 -16.56 -7.04 17.91
CA SER A 293 -15.45 -6.92 18.87
C SER A 293 -14.11 -7.36 18.28
N ARG A 294 -14.13 -8.14 17.17
CA ARG A 294 -12.94 -8.57 16.42
C ARG A 294 -12.29 -7.44 15.62
N LEU A 295 -12.94 -6.30 15.49
CA LEU A 295 -12.39 -5.15 14.78
C LEU A 295 -11.02 -4.75 15.32
N GLY A 296 -10.02 -4.71 14.43
CA GLY A 296 -8.63 -4.45 14.73
C GLY A 296 -7.84 -5.64 15.25
N ASP A 297 -8.41 -6.85 15.29
CA ASP A 297 -7.66 -8.09 15.51
C ASP A 297 -6.94 -8.53 14.24
N PHE A 298 -5.89 -9.33 14.37
CA PHE A 298 -5.12 -9.93 13.26
C PHE A 298 -4.57 -8.93 12.25
N VAL A 299 -4.09 -7.79 12.72
CA VAL A 299 -3.40 -6.83 11.86
C VAL A 299 -2.01 -7.37 11.53
N ARG A 300 -1.69 -7.48 10.25
CA ARG A 300 -0.50 -8.10 9.70
C ARG A 300 0.48 -7.05 9.18
N THR A 301 1.76 -7.35 9.20
CA THR A 301 2.83 -6.48 8.69
C THR A 301 3.58 -7.10 7.53
N ASN A 302 3.03 -8.16 6.96
CA ASN A 302 3.68 -8.99 5.94
C ASN A 302 5.04 -9.59 6.40
N GLY A 303 5.25 -9.68 7.74
CA GLY A 303 6.49 -10.19 8.32
C GLY A 303 7.73 -9.41 7.87
N GLU A 304 7.63 -8.09 7.69
CA GLU A 304 8.66 -7.30 7.03
C GLU A 304 9.81 -6.88 7.94
N SER A 305 11.00 -6.82 7.31
CA SER A 305 12.17 -6.09 7.80
C SER A 305 12.83 -5.34 6.64
N LEU A 306 13.25 -4.12 6.90
CA LEU A 306 13.96 -3.26 5.96
C LEU A 306 15.42 -3.12 6.39
N LEU A 307 16.32 -3.59 5.54
CA LEU A 307 17.77 -3.50 5.72
C LEU A 307 18.40 -2.91 4.46
N GLY A 308 19.70 -2.86 4.39
CA GLY A 308 20.37 -2.51 3.15
C GLY A 308 21.87 -2.40 3.32
N ALA A 309 22.55 -2.04 2.24
CA ALA A 309 23.96 -1.73 2.28
C ALA A 309 24.28 -0.53 1.40
N THR A 310 25.21 0.28 1.88
CA THR A 310 25.72 1.46 1.16
C THR A 310 27.16 1.20 0.73
N SER A 311 27.39 1.25 -0.58
CA SER A 311 28.73 1.18 -1.19
C SER A 311 29.56 2.42 -0.87
N PHE A 312 30.87 2.23 -0.75
CA PHE A 312 31.83 3.32 -0.66
C PHE A 312 32.48 3.67 -2.01
N ASP A 313 32.12 2.94 -3.07
CA ASP A 313 32.58 3.24 -4.42
C ASP A 313 31.74 4.38 -5.01
N ALA A 314 32.37 5.52 -5.26
CA ALA A 314 31.72 6.71 -5.81
C ALA A 314 31.35 6.59 -7.32
N HIS A 315 31.88 5.59 -8.01
CA HIS A 315 31.60 5.35 -9.44
C HIS A 315 30.35 4.51 -9.68
N ARG A 316 29.80 3.86 -8.65
CA ARG A 316 28.57 3.08 -8.75
C ARG A 316 27.33 3.95 -8.91
N ASP A 317 26.37 3.48 -9.71
CA ASP A 317 25.05 4.08 -9.82
C ASP A 317 23.95 3.00 -9.64
N LEU A 318 23.60 2.74 -8.36
CA LEU A 318 22.56 1.79 -7.98
C LEU A 318 21.14 2.41 -8.04
N SER A 319 21.01 3.69 -8.40
CA SER A 319 19.73 4.39 -8.51
C SER A 319 19.00 4.13 -9.84
N ARG A 320 19.70 3.54 -10.84
CA ARG A 320 19.15 3.24 -12.16
C ARG A 320 18.30 1.97 -12.15
N GLY A 321 17.15 2.01 -12.82
CA GLY A 321 16.17 0.93 -12.88
C GLY A 321 14.79 1.37 -12.42
N ILE A 322 13.88 0.43 -12.20
CA ILE A 322 12.61 0.64 -11.49
C ILE A 322 12.81 0.44 -9.99
N ALA A 323 11.85 0.82 -9.15
CA ALA A 323 12.05 0.79 -7.70
C ALA A 323 12.34 -0.61 -7.14
N ILE A 324 11.61 -1.65 -7.60
CA ILE A 324 11.87 -3.05 -7.30
C ILE A 324 11.86 -3.81 -8.62
N GLY A 325 13.01 -4.33 -9.02
CA GLY A 325 13.19 -4.96 -10.34
C GLY A 325 13.46 -6.47 -10.30
N ALA A 326 13.82 -7.03 -9.16
CA ALA A 326 14.06 -8.46 -8.97
C ALA A 326 13.82 -8.90 -7.53
N ALA A 327 13.60 -10.20 -7.37
CA ALA A 327 13.39 -10.87 -6.09
C ALA A 327 14.02 -12.27 -6.10
N PHE A 328 14.18 -12.87 -4.91
CA PHE A 328 14.50 -14.29 -4.75
C PHE A 328 13.90 -14.84 -3.44
N HIS A 329 13.85 -16.17 -3.35
CA HIS A 329 13.35 -16.89 -2.19
C HIS A 329 14.49 -17.67 -1.51
N PRO A 330 15.03 -17.21 -0.35
CA PRO A 330 16.03 -17.99 0.37
C PRO A 330 15.46 -19.25 1.02
N ASN A 331 14.16 -19.32 1.19
CA ASN A 331 13.36 -20.48 1.62
C ASN A 331 11.88 -20.26 1.24
N SER A 332 11.04 -21.27 1.47
CA SER A 332 9.62 -21.27 1.10
C SER A 332 8.76 -20.22 1.84
N LEU A 333 9.24 -19.66 2.95
CA LEU A 333 8.49 -18.68 3.77
C LEU A 333 8.97 -17.24 3.55
N THR A 334 10.10 -17.04 2.86
CA THR A 334 10.76 -15.72 2.80
C THR A 334 10.99 -15.31 1.37
N LYS A 335 10.67 -14.06 1.06
CA LYS A 335 11.04 -13.37 -0.19
C LYS A 335 11.90 -12.14 0.13
N ILE A 336 12.93 -11.91 -0.68
CA ILE A 336 13.83 -10.75 -0.58
C ILE A 336 13.83 -10.00 -1.91
N GLU A 337 13.60 -8.69 -1.83
CA GLU A 337 13.56 -7.77 -2.98
C GLU A 337 14.61 -6.67 -2.84
N ALA A 338 15.22 -6.26 -3.97
CA ALA A 338 16.09 -5.09 -4.02
C ALA A 338 15.29 -3.82 -4.30
N VAL A 339 15.37 -2.84 -3.39
CA VAL A 339 14.62 -1.58 -3.46
C VAL A 339 15.57 -0.41 -3.63
N ARG A 340 15.17 0.56 -4.46
CA ARG A 340 15.95 1.79 -4.70
C ARG A 340 15.11 3.04 -4.74
N TYR A 341 15.80 4.17 -4.60
CA TYR A 341 15.29 5.51 -4.82
C TYR A 341 16.00 6.20 -5.99
N PRO A 342 15.42 7.25 -6.60
CA PRO A 342 16.08 8.00 -7.67
C PRO A 342 17.28 8.78 -7.13
N SER A 343 18.27 9.02 -8.00
CA SER A 343 19.42 9.86 -7.72
C SER A 343 19.01 11.18 -7.05
N GLY A 344 19.77 11.62 -6.06
CA GLY A 344 19.47 12.78 -5.24
C GLY A 344 18.51 12.53 -4.07
N SER A 345 17.89 11.34 -3.98
CA SER A 345 16.99 10.98 -2.88
C SER A 345 17.79 10.38 -1.72
N GLY A 346 18.06 11.17 -0.71
CA GLY A 346 18.86 10.74 0.45
C GLY A 346 18.15 10.87 1.81
N ALA A 347 16.88 11.26 1.86
CA ALA A 347 16.20 11.46 3.14
C ALA A 347 16.09 10.17 3.97
N MET A 348 15.95 9.01 3.31
CA MET A 348 15.86 7.70 4.00
C MET A 348 17.16 7.29 4.71
N ARG A 349 18.32 7.86 4.36
CA ARG A 349 19.58 7.62 5.10
C ARG A 349 19.49 8.01 6.57
N LEU A 350 18.61 8.95 6.92
CA LEU A 350 18.39 9.37 8.30
C LEU A 350 17.76 8.27 9.16
N LEU A 351 17.18 7.25 8.52
CA LEU A 351 16.64 6.07 9.18
C LEU A 351 17.64 4.92 9.26
N GLY A 352 18.80 5.02 8.59
CA GLY A 352 19.83 3.99 8.54
C GLY A 352 20.82 4.07 9.71
N VAL A 353 21.07 2.91 10.35
CA VAL A 353 22.12 2.74 11.37
C VAL A 353 22.96 1.51 11.01
N PRO A 354 24.23 1.41 11.43
CA PRO A 354 25.04 0.22 11.16
C PRO A 354 24.33 -1.07 11.58
N LEU A 355 24.49 -2.11 10.77
CA LEU A 355 23.86 -3.42 11.02
C LEU A 355 24.19 -3.89 12.44
N THR A 356 23.15 -4.17 13.22
CA THR A 356 23.29 -4.42 14.66
C THR A 356 22.72 -5.80 15.00
N PRO A 357 23.51 -6.68 15.67
CA PRO A 357 23.03 -8.00 16.12
C PRO A 357 21.83 -7.90 17.05
N ASP A 358 21.11 -9.02 17.22
CA ASP A 358 19.97 -9.10 18.12
C ASP A 358 20.30 -8.73 19.58
N GLY A 359 19.28 -8.29 20.29
CA GLY A 359 19.37 -7.88 21.68
C GLY A 359 18.02 -7.42 22.24
N ASN A 360 17.98 -7.18 23.53
CA ASN A 360 16.82 -6.58 24.19
C ASN A 360 16.79 -5.04 23.99
N ALA A 361 15.79 -4.38 24.58
CA ALA A 361 15.60 -2.92 24.48
C ALA A 361 16.78 -2.09 25.00
N VAL A 362 17.67 -2.66 25.80
CA VAL A 362 18.86 -1.98 26.34
C VAL A 362 20.11 -2.42 25.59
N THR A 363 20.30 -3.72 25.42
CA THR A 363 21.55 -4.27 24.86
C THR A 363 21.70 -4.00 23.37
N ARG A 364 20.61 -3.98 22.58
CA ARG A 364 20.68 -3.73 21.14
C ARG A 364 21.12 -2.28 20.81
N PRO A 365 20.55 -1.22 21.44
CA PRO A 365 21.08 0.14 21.30
C PRO A 365 22.54 0.29 21.75
N LEU A 366 22.95 -0.36 22.84
CA LEU A 366 24.34 -0.34 23.29
C LEU A 366 25.30 -1.02 22.29
N LYS A 367 24.91 -2.16 21.71
CA LYS A 367 25.65 -2.84 20.64
C LYS A 367 25.78 -1.93 19.41
N MET A 368 24.72 -1.19 19.05
CA MET A 368 24.76 -0.21 17.95
C MET A 368 25.80 0.88 18.23
N ILE A 369 25.76 1.51 19.41
CA ILE A 369 26.72 2.55 19.80
C ILE A 369 28.16 2.00 19.79
N ALA A 370 28.39 0.83 20.39
CA ALA A 370 29.68 0.18 20.40
C ALA A 370 30.20 -0.09 18.97
N ARG A 371 29.31 -0.53 18.06
CA ARG A 371 29.66 -0.76 16.64
C ARG A 371 29.97 0.55 15.90
N MET A 372 29.20 1.61 16.17
CA MET A 372 29.48 2.94 15.61
C MET A 372 30.85 3.47 16.03
N LEU A 373 31.20 3.29 17.30
CA LEU A 373 32.50 3.73 17.85
C LEU A 373 33.67 2.86 17.37
N SER A 374 33.51 1.53 17.38
CA SER A 374 34.56 0.59 16.93
C SER A 374 34.85 0.71 15.42
N ARG A 375 33.87 1.19 14.63
CA ARG A 375 33.98 1.40 13.19
C ARG A 375 33.82 2.87 12.81
N LEU A 376 34.24 3.78 13.67
CA LEU A 376 34.04 5.23 13.52
C LEU A 376 34.46 5.76 12.12
N PRO A 377 35.58 5.37 11.51
CA PRO A 377 35.95 5.85 10.16
C PRO A 377 34.89 5.42 9.10
N ARG A 378 34.36 4.19 9.18
CA ARG A 378 33.32 3.70 8.26
C ARG A 378 31.99 4.40 8.51
N THR A 379 31.61 4.59 9.77
CA THR A 379 30.41 5.33 10.18
C THR A 379 30.44 6.76 9.63
N LEU A 380 31.55 7.47 9.79
CA LEU A 380 31.71 8.82 9.25
C LEU A 380 31.68 8.82 7.71
N ARG A 381 32.22 7.78 7.07
CA ARG A 381 32.19 7.65 5.61
C ARG A 381 30.74 7.46 5.10
N LEU A 382 29.88 6.70 5.79
CA LEU A 382 28.45 6.58 5.47
C LEU A 382 27.75 7.94 5.45
N TRP A 383 28.04 8.80 6.43
CA TRP A 383 27.44 10.15 6.51
C TRP A 383 27.95 11.11 5.43
N ARG A 384 29.13 10.83 4.86
CA ARG A 384 29.77 11.64 3.81
C ARG A 384 29.44 11.19 2.39
N VAL A 385 28.71 10.09 2.20
CA VAL A 385 28.27 9.66 0.87
C VAL A 385 27.44 10.78 0.22
N ARG A 386 27.88 11.28 -0.94
CA ARG A 386 27.26 12.44 -1.59
C ARG A 386 25.84 12.15 -2.08
N ASP A 387 25.69 11.10 -2.88
CA ASP A 387 24.39 10.64 -3.38
C ASP A 387 24.11 9.25 -2.81
N TRP A 388 23.35 9.24 -1.71
CA TRP A 388 23.02 8.02 -1.01
C TRP A 388 22.26 7.02 -1.91
N ALA A 389 21.34 7.52 -2.75
CA ALA A 389 20.53 6.66 -3.63
C ALA A 389 21.40 5.97 -4.70
N LYS A 390 22.45 6.63 -5.21
CA LYS A 390 23.40 6.00 -6.14
C LYS A 390 24.26 4.93 -5.50
N SER A 391 24.45 5.00 -4.20
CA SER A 391 25.37 4.14 -3.46
C SER A 391 24.68 3.05 -2.66
N THR A 392 23.34 3.01 -2.59
CA THR A 392 22.61 2.15 -1.64
C THR A 392 21.62 1.24 -2.35
N VAL A 393 21.62 -0.03 -1.96
CA VAL A 393 20.51 -0.97 -2.19
C VAL A 393 19.83 -1.26 -0.86
N ILE A 394 18.52 -1.13 -0.81
CA ILE A 394 17.69 -1.53 0.31
C ILE A 394 17.19 -2.95 0.03
N LEU A 395 17.16 -3.80 1.04
CA LEU A 395 16.50 -5.10 1.01
C LEU A 395 15.15 -5.00 1.72
N LEU A 396 14.10 -5.33 1.01
CA LEU A 396 12.77 -5.59 1.57
C LEU A 396 12.64 -7.10 1.74
N VAL A 397 12.61 -7.54 3.00
CA VAL A 397 12.45 -8.95 3.35
C VAL A 397 11.03 -9.15 3.86
N MET A 398 10.29 -10.10 3.31
CA MET A 398 8.90 -10.42 3.64
C MET A 398 8.78 -11.89 4.01
N GLN A 399 7.89 -12.22 4.97
CA GLN A 399 7.67 -13.60 5.41
C GLN A 399 6.18 -13.92 5.58
N SER A 400 5.79 -15.14 5.17
CA SER A 400 4.43 -15.68 5.34
C SER A 400 4.19 -16.34 6.70
N VAL A 401 4.80 -15.82 7.78
CA VAL A 401 4.64 -16.37 9.16
C VAL A 401 3.43 -15.77 9.85
N ASP A 402 2.75 -16.57 10.69
CA ASP A 402 1.58 -16.13 11.46
C ASP A 402 1.97 -15.24 12.65
N GLN A 403 2.25 -13.99 12.37
CA GLN A 403 2.57 -12.92 13.33
C GLN A 403 1.60 -11.75 13.10
N HIS A 404 1.12 -11.14 14.17
CA HIS A 404 0.13 -10.09 14.05
C HIS A 404 0.14 -9.11 15.23
N LEU A 405 -0.43 -7.95 15.00
CA LEU A 405 -0.74 -6.90 15.95
C LEU A 405 -2.25 -6.85 16.21
N ARG A 406 -2.64 -6.08 17.21
CA ARG A 406 -4.03 -5.71 17.47
C ARG A 406 -4.15 -4.21 17.55
N LEU A 407 -5.07 -3.62 16.80
CA LEU A 407 -5.33 -2.18 16.82
C LEU A 407 -6.56 -1.86 17.69
N ARG A 408 -6.45 -0.82 18.52
CA ARG A 408 -7.52 -0.31 19.41
C ARG A 408 -7.42 1.22 19.49
N LEU A 409 -8.44 1.87 20.05
CA LEU A 409 -8.34 3.29 20.39
C LEU A 409 -7.66 3.47 21.76
N GLY A 410 -6.44 4.01 21.74
CA GLY A 410 -5.72 4.45 22.93
C GLY A 410 -6.06 5.89 23.32
N ARG A 411 -5.80 6.25 24.57
CA ARG A 411 -5.90 7.64 25.05
C ARG A 411 -4.62 8.40 24.69
N SER A 412 -4.77 9.62 24.19
CA SER A 412 -3.69 10.55 23.88
C SER A 412 -4.06 11.93 24.39
N LEU A 413 -3.08 12.81 24.56
CA LEU A 413 -3.29 14.25 24.88
C LEU A 413 -4.20 14.96 23.85
N PHE A 414 -4.27 14.43 22.63
CA PHE A 414 -5.09 14.98 21.54
C PHE A 414 -6.38 14.16 21.30
N GLY A 415 -6.88 13.46 22.32
CA GLY A 415 -8.06 12.60 22.22
C GLY A 415 -7.74 11.13 21.98
N ARG A 416 -8.75 10.34 21.58
CA ARG A 416 -8.55 8.93 21.24
C ARG A 416 -7.89 8.79 19.88
N GLN A 417 -6.82 8.02 19.81
CA GLN A 417 -6.05 7.74 18.59
C GLN A 417 -5.84 6.23 18.44
N LEU A 418 -5.58 5.81 17.22
CA LEU A 418 -5.22 4.44 16.92
C LEU A 418 -3.91 4.07 17.65
N ALA A 419 -3.92 2.94 18.32
CA ALA A 419 -2.79 2.38 19.04
C ALA A 419 -2.76 0.87 18.84
N ASP A 420 -1.57 0.29 18.84
CA ASP A 420 -1.39 -1.16 18.83
C ASP A 420 -1.23 -1.72 20.25
N THR A 421 -1.61 -2.98 20.42
CA THR A 421 -1.49 -3.72 21.66
C THR A 421 -0.77 -5.05 21.40
N ALA A 422 -0.08 -5.56 22.41
CA ALA A 422 0.61 -6.83 22.33
C ALA A 422 -0.34 -7.98 22.02
N THR A 423 0.18 -8.97 21.29
CA THR A 423 -0.50 -10.23 20.96
C THR A 423 0.37 -11.40 21.40
N ALA A 424 -0.19 -12.62 21.35
CA ALA A 424 0.56 -13.85 21.64
C ALA A 424 1.63 -14.17 20.58
N LYS A 425 1.48 -13.62 19.36
CA LYS A 425 2.41 -13.82 18.23
C LYS A 425 2.92 -12.45 17.71
N PRO A 426 3.82 -11.79 18.48
CA PRO A 426 4.30 -10.46 18.15
C PRO A 426 5.15 -10.46 16.87
N VAL A 427 5.13 -9.36 16.14
CA VAL A 427 6.00 -9.15 14.98
C VAL A 427 7.44 -8.93 15.48
N PRO A 428 8.43 -9.71 15.00
CA PRO A 428 9.81 -9.57 15.42
C PRO A 428 10.45 -8.31 14.79
N SER A 429 11.34 -7.69 15.53
CA SER A 429 12.19 -6.59 15.04
C SER A 429 13.56 -7.06 14.55
N TYR A 430 13.78 -8.38 14.47
CA TYR A 430 15.03 -8.99 14.04
C TYR A 430 14.76 -10.27 13.29
N LEU A 431 15.23 -10.36 12.06
CA LEU A 431 15.15 -11.54 11.20
C LEU A 431 16.58 -11.99 10.86
N PRO A 432 17.04 -13.16 11.33
CA PRO A 432 18.41 -13.66 11.08
C PRO A 432 18.73 -13.73 9.58
N ILE A 433 17.79 -14.22 8.77
CA ILE A 433 17.97 -14.37 7.32
C ILE A 433 18.12 -13.02 6.60
N ALA A 434 17.45 -11.98 7.11
CA ALA A 434 17.59 -10.62 6.60
C ALA A 434 18.97 -10.02 6.93
N GLN A 435 19.48 -10.30 8.14
CA GLN A 435 20.82 -9.87 8.55
C GLN A 435 21.89 -10.53 7.67
N GLN A 436 21.80 -11.82 7.43
CA GLN A 436 22.70 -12.56 6.55
C GLN A 436 22.70 -11.99 5.14
N ALA A 437 21.54 -11.75 4.56
CA ALA A 437 21.42 -11.14 3.24
C ALA A 437 22.06 -9.75 3.18
N ALA A 438 21.86 -8.92 4.22
CA ALA A 438 22.45 -7.58 4.29
C ALA A 438 23.98 -7.61 4.45
N GLU A 439 24.54 -8.58 5.17
CA GLU A 439 25.99 -8.78 5.29
C GLU A 439 26.60 -9.17 3.94
N ILE A 440 26.02 -10.15 3.25
CA ILE A 440 26.46 -10.56 1.92
C ILE A 440 26.35 -9.39 0.93
N LEU A 441 25.24 -8.65 0.96
CA LEU A 441 25.06 -7.47 0.12
C LEU A 441 26.15 -6.41 0.36
N ALA A 442 26.52 -6.18 1.61
CA ALA A 442 27.57 -5.21 1.95
C ALA A 442 28.94 -5.64 1.45
N GLU A 443 29.24 -6.93 1.46
CA GLU A 443 30.47 -7.49 0.88
C GLU A 443 30.49 -7.29 -0.63
N GLU A 444 29.40 -7.64 -1.35
CA GLU A 444 29.25 -7.45 -2.79
C GLU A 444 29.40 -5.98 -3.21
N LEU A 445 28.90 -5.08 -2.38
CA LEU A 445 28.98 -3.64 -2.62
C LEU A 445 30.30 -3.00 -2.11
N GLN A 446 31.16 -3.76 -1.43
CA GLN A 446 32.36 -3.24 -0.74
C GLN A 446 32.00 -2.05 0.17
N GLY A 447 30.90 -2.20 0.91
CA GLY A 447 30.26 -1.14 1.66
C GLY A 447 29.99 -1.48 3.13
N GLU A 448 28.94 -0.88 3.69
CA GLU A 448 28.52 -1.12 5.08
C GLU A 448 27.02 -1.47 5.11
N ALA A 449 26.69 -2.56 5.80
CA ALA A 449 25.32 -3.01 6.02
C ALA A 449 24.62 -2.18 7.10
N GLN A 450 23.31 -1.98 6.95
CA GLN A 450 22.50 -1.11 7.81
C GLN A 450 21.16 -1.73 8.15
N ASN A 451 20.68 -1.46 9.39
CA ASN A 451 19.29 -1.64 9.82
C ASN A 451 18.53 -0.31 9.75
N VAL A 452 17.20 -0.38 9.82
CA VAL A 452 16.36 0.78 10.15
C VAL A 452 16.46 1.08 11.64
N ILE A 453 16.65 2.36 11.99
CA ILE A 453 16.83 2.84 13.37
C ILE A 453 15.69 2.45 14.32
N SER A 454 14.45 2.40 13.83
CA SER A 454 13.28 1.99 14.63
C SER A 454 13.37 0.54 15.10
N GLU A 455 13.93 -0.35 14.30
CA GLU A 455 14.15 -1.76 14.68
C GLU A 455 15.18 -1.90 15.81
N VAL A 456 16.21 -1.05 15.78
CA VAL A 456 17.32 -1.12 16.74
C VAL A 456 16.99 -0.39 18.04
N LEU A 457 16.49 0.85 17.97
CA LEU A 457 16.24 1.67 19.16
C LEU A 457 14.90 1.37 19.83
N LEU A 458 13.86 1.14 19.03
CA LEU A 458 12.48 0.99 19.53
C LEU A 458 11.98 -0.45 19.45
N ARG A 459 12.74 -1.37 18.86
CA ARG A 459 12.31 -2.72 18.52
C ARG A 459 11.02 -2.72 17.68
N THR A 460 10.87 -1.72 16.86
CA THR A 460 9.68 -1.47 16.04
C THR A 460 10.03 -1.74 14.58
N PRO A 461 9.58 -2.86 14.00
CA PRO A 461 9.79 -3.15 12.59
C PRO A 461 9.10 -2.12 11.70
N ALA A 462 9.63 -1.92 10.50
CA ALA A 462 9.00 -1.09 9.49
C ALA A 462 8.24 -1.96 8.48
N THR A 463 7.07 -1.52 8.06
CA THR A 463 6.31 -2.16 6.98
C THR A 463 5.76 -1.14 5.99
N ALA A 464 5.74 -1.51 4.70
CA ALA A 464 4.98 -0.84 3.66
C ALA A 464 3.67 -1.59 3.31
N HIS A 465 3.41 -2.74 3.96
CA HIS A 465 2.35 -3.68 3.60
C HIS A 465 1.51 -4.07 4.81
N ILE A 466 0.91 -3.08 5.48
CA ILE A 466 -0.02 -3.33 6.58
C ILE A 466 -1.33 -3.93 6.05
N LEU A 467 -1.80 -5.04 6.67
CA LEU A 467 -2.97 -5.82 6.26
C LEU A 467 -3.83 -6.19 7.46
N GLY A 468 -5.03 -6.70 7.24
CA GLY A 468 -5.89 -7.25 8.28
C GLY A 468 -6.56 -6.19 9.18
N GLY A 469 -7.26 -6.65 10.19
CA GLY A 469 -8.03 -5.81 11.12
C GLY A 469 -9.53 -5.76 10.85
N CYS A 470 -9.98 -6.11 9.63
CA CYS A 470 -11.39 -6.30 9.28
C CYS A 470 -11.57 -7.66 8.60
N CYS A 471 -11.12 -8.72 9.27
CA CYS A 471 -11.08 -10.06 8.68
C CYS A 471 -12.48 -10.61 8.43
N ILE A 472 -12.58 -11.41 7.37
CA ILE A 472 -13.77 -12.19 7.02
C ILE A 472 -14.00 -13.26 8.07
N GLY A 473 -15.26 -13.48 8.45
CA GLY A 473 -15.68 -14.56 9.35
C GLY A 473 -17.06 -15.06 9.02
N GLU A 474 -17.44 -16.19 9.62
CA GLU A 474 -18.76 -16.80 9.46
C GLU A 474 -19.82 -16.08 10.31
N SER A 475 -19.39 -15.37 11.34
CA SER A 475 -20.25 -14.63 12.25
C SER A 475 -19.52 -13.41 12.84
N ARG A 476 -20.27 -12.55 13.51
CA ARG A 476 -19.75 -11.40 14.26
C ARG A 476 -18.72 -11.78 15.34
N ASP A 477 -18.74 -13.01 15.84
CA ASP A 477 -17.82 -13.48 16.86
C ASP A 477 -16.49 -13.97 16.28
N SER A 478 -16.47 -14.35 14.99
CA SER A 478 -15.28 -14.84 14.28
C SER A 478 -14.65 -13.79 13.38
N GLY A 479 -15.42 -12.82 12.85
CA GLY A 479 -14.94 -11.79 11.93
C GLY A 479 -15.61 -10.43 12.11
N VAL A 480 -15.23 -9.49 11.27
CA VAL A 480 -15.80 -8.13 11.21
C VAL A 480 -16.80 -8.03 10.05
N ILE A 481 -16.52 -8.73 8.97
CA ILE A 481 -17.30 -8.77 7.74
C ILE A 481 -17.59 -10.23 7.35
N ASP A 482 -18.64 -10.40 6.59
CA ASP A 482 -18.94 -11.68 5.95
C ASP A 482 -18.12 -11.90 4.66
N GLU A 483 -18.35 -13.02 3.98
CA GLU A 483 -17.67 -13.39 2.73
C GLU A 483 -18.00 -12.44 1.55
N ARG A 484 -19.09 -11.67 1.65
CA ARG A 484 -19.49 -10.64 0.70
C ARG A 484 -18.96 -9.26 1.08
N HIS A 485 -18.08 -9.18 2.07
CA HIS A 485 -17.48 -7.97 2.62
C HIS A 485 -18.46 -7.04 3.37
N GLU A 486 -19.68 -7.48 3.70
CA GLU A 486 -20.64 -6.69 4.47
C GLU A 486 -20.30 -6.71 5.96
N VAL A 487 -20.35 -5.54 6.61
CA VAL A 487 -20.06 -5.41 8.05
C VAL A 487 -21.20 -6.01 8.87
N PHE A 488 -20.92 -7.01 9.68
CA PHE A 488 -21.93 -7.65 10.54
C PHE A 488 -22.72 -6.63 11.35
N GLY A 489 -24.07 -6.73 11.26
CA GLY A 489 -25.00 -5.85 11.96
C GLY A 489 -25.20 -4.46 11.34
N HIS A 490 -24.61 -4.22 10.15
CA HIS A 490 -24.72 -2.95 9.43
C HIS A 490 -25.00 -3.16 7.93
N PRO A 491 -26.22 -3.57 7.53
CA PRO A 491 -26.56 -3.80 6.14
C PRO A 491 -26.28 -2.59 5.24
N GLY A 492 -25.65 -2.85 4.08
CA GLY A 492 -25.22 -1.81 3.13
C GLY A 492 -23.90 -1.10 3.49
N LEU A 493 -23.22 -1.52 4.57
CA LEU A 493 -21.87 -1.06 4.91
C LEU A 493 -20.85 -2.17 4.61
N TYR A 494 -19.88 -1.87 3.77
CA TYR A 494 -18.88 -2.84 3.30
C TYR A 494 -17.46 -2.37 3.62
N VAL A 495 -16.52 -3.33 3.68
CA VAL A 495 -15.07 -3.04 3.74
C VAL A 495 -14.39 -3.68 2.55
N CYS A 496 -13.60 -2.89 1.80
CA CYS A 496 -12.92 -3.36 0.60
C CYS A 496 -11.55 -2.68 0.44
N ASP A 497 -10.57 -3.11 1.24
CA ASP A 497 -9.16 -2.66 1.16
C ASP A 497 -8.22 -3.69 1.81
N GLY A 498 -6.97 -3.34 2.09
CA GLY A 498 -6.01 -4.24 2.71
C GLY A 498 -6.42 -4.76 4.11
N SER A 499 -7.42 -4.14 4.75
CA SER A 499 -7.89 -4.61 6.07
C SER A 499 -8.67 -5.92 6.02
N VAL A 500 -9.13 -6.34 4.84
CA VAL A 500 -9.83 -7.63 4.67
C VAL A 500 -8.87 -8.80 4.46
N VAL A 501 -7.61 -8.55 4.13
CA VAL A 501 -6.59 -9.58 3.90
C VAL A 501 -6.19 -10.22 5.23
N PRO A 502 -6.46 -11.51 5.46
CA PRO A 502 -6.37 -12.08 6.80
C PRO A 502 -4.96 -12.55 7.19
N GLY A 503 -4.09 -12.85 6.21
CA GLY A 503 -2.77 -13.44 6.40
C GLY A 503 -1.62 -12.60 5.88
N ASN A 504 -0.38 -12.94 6.25
CA ASN A 504 0.82 -12.41 5.63
C ASN A 504 1.02 -13.07 4.26
N LEU A 505 1.25 -12.27 3.23
CA LEU A 505 1.28 -12.76 1.84
C LEU A 505 2.69 -13.14 1.37
N ALA A 506 3.75 -12.67 2.06
CA ALA A 506 5.14 -12.72 1.62
C ALA A 506 5.40 -12.11 0.22
N VAL A 507 4.43 -11.37 -0.31
CA VAL A 507 4.52 -10.56 -1.53
C VAL A 507 3.87 -9.21 -1.33
N ASN A 508 4.12 -8.28 -2.26
CA ASN A 508 3.50 -6.96 -2.28
C ASN A 508 1.98 -7.10 -2.46
N PRO A 509 1.14 -6.55 -1.58
CA PRO A 509 -0.28 -6.91 -1.48
C PRO A 509 -1.18 -6.25 -2.52
N SER A 510 -0.68 -5.32 -3.33
CA SER A 510 -1.50 -4.49 -4.23
C SER A 510 -2.35 -5.31 -5.20
N LEU A 511 -1.78 -6.37 -5.80
CA LEU A 511 -2.49 -7.26 -6.72
C LEU A 511 -3.57 -8.07 -6.00
N THR A 512 -3.28 -8.60 -4.80
CA THR A 512 -4.24 -9.36 -3.98
C THR A 512 -5.41 -8.48 -3.53
N ILE A 513 -5.14 -7.26 -3.07
CA ILE A 513 -6.21 -6.30 -2.70
C ILE A 513 -7.08 -5.98 -3.91
N THR A 514 -6.48 -5.83 -5.10
CA THR A 514 -7.21 -5.59 -6.35
C THR A 514 -8.09 -6.78 -6.71
N ALA A 515 -7.57 -8.01 -6.64
CA ALA A 515 -8.33 -9.22 -6.93
C ALA A 515 -9.51 -9.42 -5.97
N LEU A 516 -9.32 -9.18 -4.66
CA LEU A 516 -10.40 -9.20 -3.67
C LEU A 516 -11.47 -8.14 -3.96
N ALA A 517 -11.07 -6.96 -4.44
CA ALA A 517 -12.01 -5.90 -4.79
C ALA A 517 -12.77 -6.21 -6.10
N GLU A 518 -12.15 -6.87 -7.06
CA GLU A 518 -12.84 -7.40 -8.26
C GLU A 518 -13.89 -8.45 -7.86
N ARG A 519 -13.52 -9.38 -6.94
CA ARG A 519 -14.46 -10.33 -6.38
C ARG A 519 -15.61 -9.64 -5.64
N PHE A 520 -15.31 -8.69 -4.76
CA PHE A 520 -16.33 -7.90 -4.06
C PHE A 520 -17.32 -7.27 -5.04
N ALA A 521 -16.81 -6.62 -6.07
CA ALA A 521 -17.66 -5.96 -7.05
C ALA A 521 -18.51 -6.93 -7.88
N SER A 522 -18.11 -8.21 -8.01
CA SER A 522 -18.88 -9.23 -8.73
C SER A 522 -20.21 -9.58 -8.06
N PHE A 523 -20.35 -9.36 -6.76
CA PHE A 523 -21.58 -9.64 -6.01
C PHE A 523 -22.74 -8.68 -6.29
N PHE A 524 -22.48 -7.57 -6.98
CA PHE A 524 -23.53 -6.61 -7.32
C PHE A 524 -24.00 -6.83 -8.75
N GLU A 525 -25.29 -6.86 -8.93
CA GLU A 525 -25.92 -6.91 -10.24
C GLU A 525 -25.85 -5.53 -10.93
N ARG A 526 -26.22 -5.48 -12.19
CA ARG A 526 -26.40 -4.24 -12.92
C ARG A 526 -27.54 -3.42 -12.32
N ALA A 527 -27.38 -2.11 -12.25
CA ALA A 527 -28.43 -1.20 -11.81
C ALA A 527 -29.66 -1.31 -12.75
N PRO A 528 -30.87 -1.31 -12.20
CA PRO A 528 -32.10 -1.53 -13.00
C PRO A 528 -32.30 -0.51 -14.13
N ASN A 529 -31.77 0.69 -13.97
CA ASN A 529 -31.89 1.80 -14.93
C ASN A 529 -30.83 1.78 -16.05
N LEU A 530 -29.85 0.86 -16.01
CA LEU A 530 -28.85 0.72 -17.08
C LEU A 530 -29.30 -0.36 -18.06
N SER A 531 -29.39 -0.01 -19.33
CA SER A 531 -29.71 -0.97 -20.39
C SER A 531 -28.55 -1.93 -20.64
N GLU A 532 -28.84 -3.10 -21.25
CA GLU A 532 -27.81 -4.06 -21.65
C GLU A 532 -26.81 -3.45 -22.64
N ALA A 533 -27.29 -2.68 -23.62
CA ALA A 533 -26.45 -2.05 -24.62
C ALA A 533 -25.48 -1.01 -24.00
N GLU A 534 -25.95 -0.22 -23.02
CA GLU A 534 -25.11 0.72 -22.28
C GLU A 534 -24.07 0.00 -21.42
N PHE A 535 -24.44 -1.10 -20.78
CA PHE A 535 -23.50 -1.92 -20.01
C PHE A 535 -22.39 -2.51 -20.90
N GLN A 536 -22.77 -3.08 -22.05
CA GLN A 536 -21.81 -3.59 -23.03
C GLN A 536 -20.91 -2.48 -23.60
N ALA A 537 -21.42 -1.27 -23.78
CA ALA A 537 -20.63 -0.11 -24.21
C ALA A 537 -19.57 0.30 -23.16
N ARG A 538 -19.73 -0.09 -21.90
CA ARG A 538 -18.77 0.12 -20.81
C ARG A 538 -17.82 -1.08 -20.60
N GLU A 539 -17.88 -2.09 -21.46
CA GLU A 539 -16.95 -3.21 -21.40
C GLU A 539 -15.54 -2.78 -21.76
N ILE A 540 -14.58 -3.16 -20.90
CA ILE A 540 -13.17 -2.85 -21.12
C ILE A 540 -12.58 -3.86 -22.12
N ARG A 541 -12.14 -3.35 -23.25
CA ARG A 541 -11.36 -4.11 -24.23
C ARG A 541 -9.88 -3.89 -23.97
N TYR A 542 -9.14 -4.99 -23.87
CA TYR A 542 -7.71 -4.91 -23.64
C TYR A 542 -6.95 -4.96 -24.98
N SER A 543 -5.85 -4.20 -25.06
CA SER A 543 -4.92 -4.32 -26.19
C SER A 543 -4.32 -5.73 -26.20
N ALA A 544 -3.93 -6.21 -27.37
CA ALA A 544 -3.14 -7.43 -27.46
C ALA A 544 -1.83 -7.27 -26.67
N PRO A 545 -1.35 -8.32 -26.01
CA PRO A 545 -0.13 -8.29 -25.20
C PRO A 545 1.12 -7.96 -26.03
#